data_48994fa9298260c372f2d7ffbfc49532
#
_entry.id   48994fa9298260c372f2d7ffbfc49532
#
_cell.length_a   1.000
_cell.length_b   1.000
_cell.length_c   1.000
_cell.angle_alpha   90.00
_cell.angle_beta   90.00
_cell.angle_gamma   90.00
#
_symmetry.space_group_name_H-M   'P 1'
#
loop_
_entity.id
_entity.type
_entity.pdbx_description
1 polymer ?
#
loop_
_entity_poly.entity_id
_entity_poly.type
_entity_poly.pdbx_seq_one_letter_code
_entity_poly.pdbx_strand_id
1 'polypeptide(L)'
;MESTKFNLGYMIFLSFVAAIGGLLFGYDTAVISGTISQVTDQFQLDALQQGWYVGCALIGSICGVMFAGMLSDRLGRKWVMIIAALLFSISGIWCAASSDFNHLIAARILGGIAIGVVSIVSPLYISEVAAAQYRGRLVSLYQVAVTVGFLGAYIANFYLLSFSQSGFESNIEWINKIFISEVWRSMLGMESVPAIIFLITIFFIPESPRWLIVVQRENQAQKVLQNIYLTTSEAQLQIEQTKRTSIQLVYVVATWHIKSSYHRSMYSYAWTIYGSKCRTLLWTFYL
;
A
#
# COMPACT_ATOMS: atom_id res chain seq x y z
N MET A 1 -7.26 36.19 -12.59
CA MET A 1 -7.07 34.85 -11.96
C MET A 1 -5.57 34.72 -11.69
N GLU A 2 -5.14 34.93 -10.46
CA GLU A 2 -3.75 34.61 -10.09
C GLU A 2 -3.52 33.13 -10.30
N SER A 3 -2.45 32.80 -11.02
CA SER A 3 -2.07 31.40 -11.25
C SER A 3 -1.66 30.78 -9.92
N THR A 4 -2.42 29.80 -9.43
CA THR A 4 -2.11 29.05 -8.23
C THR A 4 -0.70 28.50 -8.33
N LYS A 5 0.19 28.91 -7.46
CA LYS A 5 1.59 28.44 -7.45
C LYS A 5 1.70 27.19 -6.59
N PHE A 6 2.12 26.10 -7.20
CA PHE A 6 2.30 24.81 -6.51
C PHE A 6 3.78 24.47 -6.39
N ASN A 7 4.14 23.80 -5.32
CA ASN A 7 5.43 23.14 -5.19
C ASN A 7 5.37 21.76 -5.88
N LEU A 8 5.50 21.78 -7.20
CA LEU A 8 5.40 20.55 -8.02
C LEU A 8 6.46 19.52 -7.62
N GLY A 9 7.70 19.98 -7.33
CA GLY A 9 8.78 19.07 -6.91
C GLY A 9 8.44 18.31 -5.62
N TYR A 10 7.84 18.98 -4.65
CA TYR A 10 7.42 18.35 -3.41
C TYR A 10 6.28 17.34 -3.62
N MET A 11 5.28 17.69 -4.43
CA MET A 11 4.19 16.76 -4.79
C MET A 11 4.70 15.52 -5.54
N ILE A 12 5.64 15.70 -6.48
CA ILE A 12 6.26 14.58 -7.20
C ILE A 12 7.03 13.69 -6.23
N PHE A 13 7.82 14.27 -5.31
CA PHE A 13 8.55 13.51 -4.30
C PHE A 13 7.62 12.66 -3.44
N LEU A 14 6.55 13.25 -2.88
CA LEU A 14 5.57 12.52 -2.08
C LEU A 14 4.90 11.38 -2.87
N SER A 15 4.52 11.68 -4.11
CA SER A 15 3.88 10.71 -5.00
C SER A 15 4.83 9.60 -5.41
N PHE A 16 6.10 9.91 -5.65
CA PHE A 16 7.13 8.93 -5.99
C PHE A 16 7.38 7.95 -4.84
N VAL A 17 7.52 8.45 -3.61
CA VAL A 17 7.68 7.59 -2.44
C VAL A 17 6.48 6.66 -2.28
N ALA A 18 5.26 7.18 -2.38
CA ALA A 18 4.07 6.34 -2.29
C ALA A 18 3.94 5.35 -3.47
N ALA A 19 4.43 5.72 -4.67
CA ALA A 19 4.40 4.86 -5.85
C ALA A 19 5.34 3.65 -5.74
N ILE A 20 6.37 3.68 -4.86
CA ILE A 20 7.21 2.50 -4.58
C ILE A 20 6.34 1.32 -4.08
N GLY A 21 5.23 1.60 -3.38
CA GLY A 21 4.24 0.56 -3.07
C GLY A 21 3.67 -0.14 -4.30
N GLY A 22 3.50 0.57 -5.41
CA GLY A 22 3.14 -0.04 -6.70
C GLY A 22 4.24 -0.93 -7.27
N LEU A 23 5.51 -0.50 -7.11
CA LEU A 23 6.65 -1.31 -7.53
C LEU A 23 6.69 -2.65 -6.78
N LEU A 24 6.40 -2.67 -5.48
CA LEU A 24 6.30 -3.90 -4.68
C LEU A 24 5.21 -4.83 -5.22
N PHE A 25 4.03 -4.28 -5.53
CA PHE A 25 2.93 -5.04 -6.12
C PHE A 25 3.32 -5.70 -7.44
N GLY A 26 3.99 -4.94 -8.32
CA GLY A 26 4.47 -5.45 -9.59
C GLY A 26 5.54 -6.54 -9.42
N TYR A 27 6.49 -6.30 -8.53
CA TYR A 27 7.58 -7.23 -8.26
C TYR A 27 7.07 -8.59 -7.75
N ASP A 28 6.24 -8.60 -6.71
CA ASP A 28 5.68 -9.85 -6.15
C ASP A 28 4.88 -10.66 -7.18
N THR A 29 4.09 -9.95 -7.99
CA THR A 29 3.28 -10.63 -9.02
C THR A 29 4.14 -11.29 -10.09
N ALA A 30 5.28 -10.70 -10.45
CA ALA A 30 6.14 -11.21 -11.53
C ALA A 30 7.19 -12.21 -11.05
N VAL A 31 7.73 -12.07 -9.83
CA VAL A 31 8.81 -12.92 -9.32
C VAL A 31 8.41 -14.38 -9.28
N ILE A 32 7.13 -14.68 -9.06
CA ILE A 32 6.62 -16.05 -8.98
C ILE A 32 6.86 -16.85 -10.26
N SER A 33 6.83 -16.19 -11.42
CA SER A 33 7.05 -16.86 -12.70
C SER A 33 8.43 -17.52 -12.82
N GLY A 34 9.45 -16.97 -12.15
CA GLY A 34 10.80 -17.51 -12.11
C GLY A 34 10.99 -18.63 -11.09
N THR A 35 10.06 -18.77 -10.14
CA THR A 35 10.23 -19.72 -9.02
C THR A 35 9.37 -20.98 -9.15
N ILE A 36 8.34 -20.98 -10.01
CA ILE A 36 7.35 -22.07 -10.11
C ILE A 36 8.03 -23.43 -10.37
N SER A 37 8.88 -23.52 -11.37
CA SER A 37 9.52 -24.81 -11.73
C SER A 37 10.40 -25.33 -10.60
N GLN A 38 11.23 -24.47 -10.03
CA GLN A 38 12.17 -24.86 -8.97
C GLN A 38 11.45 -25.29 -7.69
N VAL A 39 10.40 -24.56 -7.27
CA VAL A 39 9.60 -24.91 -6.10
C VAL A 39 8.81 -26.20 -6.35
N THR A 40 8.26 -26.37 -7.56
CA THR A 40 7.55 -27.61 -7.96
C THR A 40 8.49 -28.81 -7.90
N ASP A 41 9.69 -28.70 -8.45
CA ASP A 41 10.67 -29.78 -8.47
C ASP A 41 11.17 -30.12 -7.06
N GLN A 42 11.43 -29.13 -6.22
CA GLN A 42 11.95 -29.33 -4.87
C GLN A 42 10.94 -29.97 -3.93
N PHE A 43 9.69 -29.51 -3.96
CA PHE A 43 8.63 -30.00 -3.06
C PHE A 43 7.76 -31.08 -3.71
N GLN A 44 8.08 -31.51 -4.95
CA GLN A 44 7.33 -32.52 -5.72
C GLN A 44 5.83 -32.21 -5.78
N LEU A 45 5.52 -30.95 -6.12
CA LEU A 45 4.14 -30.45 -6.10
C LEU A 45 3.31 -31.06 -7.23
N ASP A 46 2.08 -31.44 -6.90
CA ASP A 46 1.07 -31.75 -7.91
C ASP A 46 0.49 -30.49 -8.56
N ALA A 47 -0.30 -30.64 -9.61
CA ALA A 47 -0.89 -29.52 -10.35
C ALA A 47 -1.78 -28.62 -9.47
N LEU A 48 -2.46 -29.20 -8.46
CA LEU A 48 -3.31 -28.44 -7.54
C LEU A 48 -2.48 -27.63 -6.56
N GLN A 49 -1.43 -28.23 -6.00
CA GLN A 49 -0.50 -27.56 -5.09
C GLN A 49 0.28 -26.44 -5.81
N GLN A 50 0.67 -26.66 -7.07
CA GLN A 50 1.29 -25.62 -7.89
C GLN A 50 0.33 -24.44 -8.11
N GLY A 51 -0.95 -24.70 -8.44
CA GLY A 51 -1.98 -23.67 -8.54
C GLY A 51 -2.18 -22.93 -7.21
N TRP A 52 -2.14 -23.65 -6.09
CA TRP A 52 -2.22 -23.06 -4.75
C TRP A 52 -1.01 -22.17 -4.45
N TYR A 53 0.20 -22.60 -4.79
CA TYR A 53 1.42 -21.78 -4.65
C TYR A 53 1.34 -20.44 -5.39
N VAL A 54 0.82 -20.46 -6.61
CA VAL A 54 0.64 -19.23 -7.42
C VAL A 54 -0.47 -18.36 -6.85
N GLY A 55 -1.59 -18.98 -6.42
CA GLY A 55 -2.81 -18.26 -6.04
C GLY A 55 -2.89 -17.80 -4.59
N CYS A 56 -2.08 -18.35 -3.67
CA CYS A 56 -2.21 -18.08 -2.24
C CYS A 56 -2.00 -16.59 -1.88
N ALA A 57 -1.08 -15.90 -2.55
CA ALA A 57 -0.86 -14.47 -2.35
C ALA A 57 -2.06 -13.62 -2.78
N LEU A 58 -2.82 -14.04 -3.81
CA LEU A 58 -4.04 -13.35 -4.24
C LEU A 58 -5.13 -13.42 -3.16
N ILE A 59 -5.26 -14.55 -2.48
CA ILE A 59 -6.20 -14.68 -1.35
C ILE A 59 -5.79 -13.74 -0.22
N GLY A 60 -4.49 -13.69 0.10
CA GLY A 60 -3.95 -12.71 1.04
C GLY A 60 -4.28 -11.27 0.63
N SER A 61 -4.12 -10.94 -0.66
CA SER A 61 -4.37 -9.58 -1.15
C SER A 61 -5.85 -9.19 -1.09
N ILE A 62 -6.77 -10.11 -1.35
CA ILE A 62 -8.22 -9.87 -1.17
C ILE A 62 -8.52 -9.52 0.28
N CYS A 63 -7.99 -10.29 1.25
CA CYS A 63 -8.11 -9.97 2.66
C CYS A 63 -7.52 -8.58 2.98
N GLY A 64 -6.32 -8.28 2.49
CA GLY A 64 -5.67 -6.98 2.66
C GLY A 64 -6.52 -5.82 2.16
N VAL A 65 -7.07 -5.93 0.95
CA VAL A 65 -7.96 -4.92 0.35
C VAL A 65 -9.21 -4.68 1.19
N MET A 66 -9.85 -5.74 1.71
CA MET A 66 -11.06 -5.62 2.52
C MET A 66 -10.84 -4.77 3.79
N PHE A 67 -9.68 -4.89 4.41
CA PHE A 67 -9.35 -4.16 5.64
C PHE A 67 -8.61 -2.84 5.40
N ALA A 68 -8.07 -2.61 4.21
CA ALA A 68 -7.24 -1.45 3.87
C ALA A 68 -7.93 -0.12 4.15
N GLY A 69 -9.19 0.02 3.74
CA GLY A 69 -9.97 1.25 3.96
C GLY A 69 -10.15 1.55 5.44
N MET A 70 -10.69 0.59 6.20
CA MET A 70 -10.94 0.74 7.64
C MET A 70 -9.66 1.06 8.41
N LEU A 71 -8.57 0.36 8.09
CA LEU A 71 -7.28 0.53 8.75
C LEU A 71 -6.70 1.92 8.44
N SER A 72 -6.77 2.33 7.17
CA SER A 72 -6.30 3.61 6.67
C SER A 72 -7.07 4.79 7.26
N ASP A 73 -8.38 4.64 7.49
CA ASP A 73 -9.19 5.69 8.11
C ASP A 73 -8.91 5.85 9.62
N ARG A 74 -8.58 4.75 10.31
CA ARG A 74 -8.28 4.78 11.76
C ARG A 74 -6.87 5.23 12.06
N LEU A 75 -5.87 4.65 11.40
CA LEU A 75 -4.44 4.84 11.71
C LEU A 75 -3.79 5.95 10.88
N GLY A 76 -4.40 6.32 9.74
CA GLY A 76 -3.79 7.22 8.77
C GLY A 76 -3.08 6.45 7.65
N ARG A 77 -2.85 7.17 6.55
CA ARG A 77 -2.31 6.55 5.33
C ARG A 77 -0.85 6.15 5.51
N LYS A 78 -0.05 7.03 6.10
CA LYS A 78 1.38 6.82 6.36
C LYS A 78 1.63 5.60 7.24
N TRP A 79 0.95 5.49 8.38
CA TRP A 79 1.17 4.39 9.31
C TRP A 79 0.75 3.05 8.72
N VAL A 80 -0.33 3.02 7.95
CA VAL A 80 -0.78 1.79 7.28
C VAL A 80 0.22 1.35 6.22
N MET A 81 0.80 2.28 5.45
CA MET A 81 1.87 1.96 4.51
C MET A 81 3.14 1.45 5.22
N ILE A 82 3.51 1.99 6.40
CA ILE A 82 4.62 1.50 7.21
C ILE A 82 4.38 0.06 7.66
N ILE A 83 3.19 -0.23 8.21
CA ILE A 83 2.83 -1.57 8.65
C ILE A 83 2.87 -2.55 7.48
N ALA A 84 2.32 -2.17 6.34
CA ALA A 84 2.33 -3.01 5.14
C ALA A 84 3.75 -3.25 4.61
N ALA A 85 4.61 -2.22 4.59
CA ALA A 85 6.01 -2.37 4.20
C ALA A 85 6.79 -3.31 5.13
N LEU A 86 6.54 -3.24 6.44
CA LEU A 86 7.10 -4.17 7.42
C LEU A 86 6.63 -5.61 7.18
N LEU A 87 5.32 -5.82 7.04
CA LEU A 87 4.76 -7.15 6.79
C LEU A 87 5.32 -7.75 5.50
N PHE A 88 5.46 -6.95 4.45
CA PHE A 88 6.01 -7.40 3.19
C PHE A 88 7.50 -7.74 3.29
N SER A 89 8.30 -6.93 4.00
CA SER A 89 9.71 -7.22 4.25
C SER A 89 9.90 -8.52 5.03
N ILE A 90 9.07 -8.74 6.07
CA ILE A 90 9.07 -9.97 6.86
C ILE A 90 8.68 -11.16 5.98
N SER A 91 7.67 -11.01 5.13
CA SER A 91 7.22 -12.05 4.20
C SER A 91 8.33 -12.50 3.26
N GLY A 92 9.04 -11.58 2.60
CA GLY A 92 10.13 -11.91 1.69
C GLY A 92 11.29 -12.65 2.39
N ILE A 93 11.68 -12.19 3.59
CA ILE A 93 12.70 -12.86 4.40
C ILE A 93 12.21 -14.25 4.84
N TRP A 94 10.95 -14.38 5.24
CA TRP A 94 10.36 -15.65 5.63
C TRP A 94 10.26 -16.63 4.45
N CYS A 95 9.89 -16.16 3.25
CA CYS A 95 9.92 -16.97 2.05
C CYS A 95 11.32 -17.54 1.78
N ALA A 96 12.36 -16.70 1.88
CA ALA A 96 13.75 -17.15 1.70
C ALA A 96 14.20 -18.16 2.77
N ALA A 97 13.70 -18.05 4.00
CA ALA A 97 14.04 -18.92 5.13
C ALA A 97 13.13 -20.15 5.26
N SER A 98 12.06 -20.28 4.45
CA SER A 98 11.08 -21.35 4.60
C SER A 98 11.70 -22.73 4.36
N SER A 99 11.48 -23.67 5.29
CA SER A 99 11.96 -25.05 5.17
C SER A 99 10.96 -25.96 4.47
N ASP A 100 9.67 -25.68 4.67
CA ASP A 100 8.56 -26.50 4.20
C ASP A 100 7.61 -25.71 3.30
N PHE A 101 6.88 -26.42 2.45
CA PHE A 101 5.89 -25.83 1.56
C PHE A 101 4.82 -25.03 2.31
N ASN A 102 4.34 -25.54 3.47
CA ASN A 102 3.32 -24.84 4.24
C ASN A 102 3.81 -23.49 4.82
N HIS A 103 5.08 -23.43 5.27
CA HIS A 103 5.70 -22.18 5.70
C HIS A 103 5.84 -21.18 4.54
N LEU A 104 6.19 -21.66 3.35
CA LEU A 104 6.26 -20.85 2.14
C LEU A 104 4.89 -20.25 1.80
N ILE A 105 3.82 -21.06 1.81
CA ILE A 105 2.45 -20.60 1.58
C ILE A 105 2.03 -19.56 2.61
N ALA A 106 2.29 -19.80 3.91
CA ALA A 106 1.94 -18.84 4.96
C ALA A 106 2.65 -17.50 4.78
N ALA A 107 3.94 -17.52 4.44
CA ALA A 107 4.71 -16.32 4.15
C ALA A 107 4.15 -15.56 2.93
N ARG A 108 3.80 -16.27 1.86
CA ARG A 108 3.16 -15.70 0.65
C ARG A 108 1.80 -15.07 0.94
N ILE A 109 0.97 -15.69 1.77
CA ILE A 109 -0.31 -15.09 2.20
C ILE A 109 -0.07 -13.80 2.98
N LEU A 110 0.91 -13.78 3.88
CA LEU A 110 1.27 -12.57 4.64
C LEU A 110 1.72 -11.43 3.72
N GLY A 111 2.59 -11.74 2.73
CA GLY A 111 3.00 -10.79 1.70
C GLY A 111 1.82 -10.29 0.87
N GLY A 112 0.93 -11.20 0.48
CA GLY A 112 -0.31 -10.86 -0.21
C GLY A 112 -1.18 -9.86 0.57
N ILE A 113 -1.38 -10.06 1.88
CA ILE A 113 -2.11 -9.10 2.74
C ILE A 113 -1.47 -7.72 2.68
N ALA A 114 -0.16 -7.66 2.83
CA ALA A 114 0.58 -6.38 2.78
C ALA A 114 0.40 -5.67 1.44
N ILE A 115 0.54 -6.40 0.33
CA ILE A 115 0.35 -5.89 -1.03
C ILE A 115 -1.08 -5.42 -1.24
N GLY A 116 -2.09 -6.19 -0.80
CA GLY A 116 -3.49 -5.80 -0.90
C GLY A 116 -3.77 -4.47 -0.21
N VAL A 117 -3.18 -4.25 0.97
CA VAL A 117 -3.29 -2.98 1.69
C VAL A 117 -2.63 -1.84 0.91
N VAL A 118 -1.40 -2.03 0.44
CA VAL A 118 -0.63 -1.00 -0.28
C VAL A 118 -1.28 -0.64 -1.61
N SER A 119 -1.88 -1.59 -2.31
CA SER A 119 -2.55 -1.36 -3.59
C SER A 119 -3.70 -0.36 -3.52
N ILE A 120 -4.33 -0.23 -2.36
CA ILE A 120 -5.40 0.74 -2.09
C ILE A 120 -4.84 2.03 -1.49
N VAL A 121 -3.96 1.91 -0.46
CA VAL A 121 -3.56 3.06 0.35
C VAL A 121 -2.55 3.96 -0.38
N SER A 122 -1.65 3.41 -1.22
CA SER A 122 -0.68 4.21 -1.95
C SER A 122 -1.33 5.15 -2.99
N PRO A 123 -2.18 4.69 -3.92
CA PRO A 123 -2.84 5.60 -4.85
C PRO A 123 -3.82 6.55 -4.14
N LEU A 124 -4.44 6.13 -3.03
CA LEU A 124 -5.26 7.00 -2.20
C LEU A 124 -4.43 8.15 -1.62
N TYR A 125 -3.26 7.86 -1.01
CA TYR A 125 -2.34 8.87 -0.49
C TYR A 125 -1.91 9.85 -1.59
N ILE A 126 -1.50 9.34 -2.76
CA ILE A 126 -1.13 10.18 -3.92
C ILE A 126 -2.28 11.12 -4.30
N SER A 127 -3.50 10.60 -4.36
CA SER A 127 -4.69 11.40 -4.71
C SER A 127 -5.01 12.49 -3.70
N GLU A 128 -4.65 12.30 -2.42
CA GLU A 128 -4.92 13.21 -1.32
C GLU A 128 -3.86 14.32 -1.18
N VAL A 129 -2.60 14.04 -1.56
CA VAL A 129 -1.52 15.04 -1.54
C VAL A 129 -1.39 15.81 -2.86
N ALA A 130 -1.93 15.28 -3.96
CA ALA A 130 -1.89 15.89 -5.26
C ALA A 130 -2.91 17.01 -5.42
N ALA A 131 -2.47 18.17 -5.92
CA ALA A 131 -3.37 19.23 -6.37
C ALA A 131 -4.30 18.72 -7.49
N ALA A 132 -5.54 19.22 -7.53
CA ALA A 132 -6.58 18.70 -8.43
C ALA A 132 -6.15 18.58 -9.90
N GLN A 133 -5.42 19.57 -10.41
CA GLN A 133 -4.96 19.61 -11.81
C GLN A 133 -3.87 18.58 -12.15
N TYR A 134 -3.11 18.09 -11.14
CA TYR A 134 -2.01 17.12 -11.33
C TYR A 134 -2.37 15.72 -10.84
N ARG A 135 -3.52 15.56 -10.15
CA ARG A 135 -3.92 14.31 -9.50
C ARG A 135 -3.89 13.10 -10.42
N GLY A 136 -4.49 13.21 -11.60
CA GLY A 136 -4.51 12.11 -12.57
C GLY A 136 -3.10 11.68 -12.99
N ARG A 137 -2.23 12.65 -13.31
CA ARG A 137 -0.84 12.38 -13.71
C ARG A 137 -0.01 11.77 -12.58
N LEU A 138 -0.19 12.22 -11.33
CA LEU A 138 0.56 11.71 -10.18
C LEU A 138 0.07 10.32 -9.76
N VAL A 139 -1.24 10.05 -9.85
CA VAL A 139 -1.77 8.70 -9.62
C VAL A 139 -1.29 7.72 -10.70
N SER A 140 -1.11 8.17 -11.95
CA SER A 140 -0.53 7.32 -13.00
C SER A 140 0.90 6.86 -12.70
N LEU A 141 1.67 7.60 -11.87
CA LEU A 141 3.00 7.17 -11.42
C LEU A 141 2.95 5.83 -10.67
N TYR A 142 1.86 5.59 -9.93
CA TYR A 142 1.67 4.30 -9.27
C TYR A 142 1.61 3.16 -10.30
N GLN A 143 0.86 3.33 -11.39
CA GLN A 143 0.78 2.31 -12.44
C GLN A 143 2.11 2.11 -13.18
N VAL A 144 2.84 3.19 -13.44
CA VAL A 144 4.20 3.12 -13.99
C VAL A 144 5.11 2.33 -13.05
N ALA A 145 5.05 2.61 -11.74
CA ALA A 145 5.84 1.90 -10.75
C ALA A 145 5.51 0.40 -10.70
N VAL A 146 4.24 0.01 -10.84
CA VAL A 146 3.83 -1.41 -10.99
C VAL A 146 4.53 -2.05 -12.19
N THR A 147 4.52 -1.39 -13.35
CA THR A 147 5.17 -1.91 -14.57
C THR A 147 6.68 -2.02 -14.40
N VAL A 148 7.32 -1.03 -13.75
CA VAL A 148 8.75 -1.08 -13.41
C VAL A 148 9.04 -2.23 -12.44
N GLY A 149 8.13 -2.51 -11.50
CA GLY A 149 8.23 -3.65 -10.59
C GLY A 149 8.23 -4.99 -11.32
N PHE A 150 7.32 -5.18 -12.29
CA PHE A 150 7.33 -6.38 -13.16
C PHE A 150 8.68 -6.55 -13.86
N LEU A 151 9.16 -5.49 -14.51
CA LEU A 151 10.44 -5.53 -15.21
C LEU A 151 11.60 -5.84 -14.26
N GLY A 152 11.60 -5.20 -13.08
CA GLY A 152 12.61 -5.42 -12.04
C GLY A 152 12.67 -6.88 -11.57
N ALA A 153 11.52 -7.51 -11.37
CA ALA A 153 11.44 -8.91 -10.99
C ALA A 153 11.99 -9.86 -12.08
N TYR A 154 11.62 -9.64 -13.34
CA TYR A 154 12.16 -10.43 -14.45
C TYR A 154 13.69 -10.30 -14.58
N ILE A 155 14.20 -9.07 -14.46
CA ILE A 155 15.64 -8.82 -14.48
C ILE A 155 16.33 -9.50 -13.30
N ALA A 156 15.80 -9.38 -12.10
CA ALA A 156 16.34 -10.00 -10.89
C ALA A 156 16.35 -11.53 -11.03
N ASN A 157 15.24 -12.14 -11.46
CA ASN A 157 15.14 -13.57 -11.69
C ASN A 157 16.17 -14.05 -12.71
N PHE A 158 16.34 -13.34 -13.82
CA PHE A 158 17.33 -13.67 -14.85
C PHE A 158 18.76 -13.65 -14.30
N TYR A 159 19.15 -12.59 -13.60
CA TYR A 159 20.50 -12.47 -13.06
C TYR A 159 20.76 -13.49 -11.95
N LEU A 160 19.81 -13.74 -11.07
CA LEU A 160 19.97 -14.73 -10.00
C LEU A 160 20.09 -16.14 -10.57
N LEU A 161 19.28 -16.48 -11.58
CA LEU A 161 19.39 -17.77 -12.26
C LEU A 161 20.73 -17.91 -13.00
N SER A 162 21.16 -16.88 -13.72
CA SER A 162 22.45 -16.88 -14.42
C SER A 162 23.62 -16.99 -13.44
N PHE A 163 23.52 -16.33 -12.28
CA PHE A 163 24.53 -16.41 -11.23
C PHE A 163 24.63 -17.82 -10.65
N SER A 164 23.52 -18.52 -10.42
CA SER A 164 23.55 -19.91 -9.92
C SER A 164 24.23 -20.87 -10.88
N GLN A 165 24.18 -20.58 -12.19
CA GLN A 165 24.80 -21.42 -13.23
C GLN A 165 26.28 -21.08 -13.51
N SER A 166 26.80 -20.00 -12.88
CA SER A 166 28.16 -19.51 -13.16
C SER A 166 29.28 -20.37 -12.54
N GLY A 167 28.94 -21.41 -11.78
CA GLY A 167 29.93 -22.27 -11.11
C GLY A 167 30.60 -21.61 -9.90
N PHE A 168 30.04 -20.50 -9.39
CA PHE A 168 30.52 -19.85 -8.18
C PHE A 168 30.24 -20.75 -6.96
N GLU A 169 31.27 -21.04 -6.17
CA GLU A 169 31.14 -21.72 -4.88
C GLU A 169 31.67 -20.81 -3.78
N SER A 170 30.86 -20.58 -2.75
CA SER A 170 31.25 -19.85 -1.56
C SER A 170 31.70 -20.81 -0.46
N ASN A 171 32.66 -20.39 0.38
CA ASN A 171 33.03 -21.12 1.60
C ASN A 171 31.93 -21.12 2.68
N ILE A 172 30.82 -20.41 2.44
CA ILE A 172 29.72 -20.25 3.39
C ILE A 172 28.53 -21.08 2.89
N GLU A 173 28.20 -22.13 3.61
CA GLU A 173 27.19 -23.11 3.25
C GLU A 173 25.81 -22.55 2.97
N TRP A 174 25.34 -21.60 3.79
CA TRP A 174 24.04 -20.98 3.59
C TRP A 174 23.96 -20.08 2.35
N ILE A 175 25.09 -19.48 1.91
CA ILE A 175 25.13 -18.71 0.66
C ILE A 175 24.96 -19.65 -0.54
N ASN A 176 25.68 -20.79 -0.53
CA ASN A 176 25.55 -21.79 -1.58
C ASN A 176 24.11 -22.32 -1.64
N LYS A 177 23.48 -22.56 -0.48
CA LYS A 177 22.11 -23.02 -0.43
C LYS A 177 21.15 -22.03 -1.06
N ILE A 178 21.21 -20.74 -0.70
CA ILE A 178 20.23 -19.72 -1.11
C ILE A 178 20.48 -19.25 -2.56
N PHE A 179 21.72 -19.12 -3.00
CA PHE A 179 22.04 -18.51 -4.29
C PHE A 179 22.39 -19.51 -5.38
N ILE A 180 22.69 -20.76 -5.04
CA ILE A 180 23.14 -21.76 -6.01
C ILE A 180 22.17 -22.94 -6.08
N SER A 181 21.96 -23.65 -4.96
CA SER A 181 21.14 -24.88 -4.98
C SER A 181 19.64 -24.62 -4.94
N GLU A 182 19.19 -23.60 -4.20
CA GLU A 182 17.78 -23.26 -4.01
C GLU A 182 17.51 -21.79 -4.41
N VAL A 183 17.81 -21.44 -5.67
CA VAL A 183 17.80 -20.07 -6.19
C VAL A 183 16.45 -19.38 -6.03
N TRP A 184 15.33 -20.10 -6.03
CA TRP A 184 14.01 -19.54 -5.78
C TRP A 184 13.94 -18.80 -4.44
N ARG A 185 14.77 -19.19 -3.44
CA ARG A 185 14.85 -18.47 -2.15
C ARG A 185 15.41 -17.08 -2.31
N SER A 186 16.48 -16.95 -3.10
CA SER A 186 17.05 -15.62 -3.37
C SER A 186 16.11 -14.77 -4.22
N MET A 187 15.38 -15.37 -5.18
CA MET A 187 14.39 -14.64 -5.99
C MET A 187 13.27 -14.06 -5.12
N LEU A 188 12.64 -14.85 -4.25
CA LEU A 188 11.62 -14.38 -3.32
C LEU A 188 12.21 -13.47 -2.24
N GLY A 189 13.38 -13.79 -1.70
CA GLY A 189 14.06 -12.95 -0.69
C GLY A 189 14.42 -11.57 -1.21
N MET A 190 14.71 -11.44 -2.50
CA MET A 190 15.06 -10.16 -3.13
C MET A 190 13.90 -9.14 -3.09
N GLU A 191 12.65 -9.59 -2.90
CA GLU A 191 11.49 -8.73 -2.66
C GLU A 191 11.68 -7.83 -1.42
N SER A 192 12.44 -8.29 -0.43
CA SER A 192 12.69 -7.54 0.79
C SER A 192 13.51 -6.27 0.52
N VAL A 193 14.32 -6.21 -0.53
CA VAL A 193 15.14 -5.05 -0.85
C VAL A 193 14.31 -3.82 -1.18
N PRO A 194 13.43 -3.84 -2.20
CA PRO A 194 12.55 -2.70 -2.47
C PRO A 194 11.56 -2.45 -1.33
N ALA A 195 11.17 -3.47 -0.54
CA ALA A 195 10.31 -3.28 0.62
C ALA A 195 10.98 -2.48 1.73
N ILE A 196 12.24 -2.77 2.03
CA ILE A 196 13.03 -2.01 3.02
C ILE A 196 13.27 -0.57 2.52
N ILE A 197 13.56 -0.38 1.24
CA ILE A 197 13.68 0.96 0.64
C ILE A 197 12.36 1.72 0.81
N PHE A 198 11.22 1.09 0.54
CA PHE A 198 9.91 1.70 0.75
C PHE A 198 9.68 2.04 2.22
N LEU A 199 9.98 1.10 3.12
CA LEU A 199 9.86 1.31 4.57
C LEU A 199 10.67 2.54 5.03
N ILE A 200 11.92 2.67 4.59
CA ILE A 200 12.78 3.79 4.94
C ILE A 200 12.24 5.10 4.37
N THR A 201 11.85 5.09 3.09
CA THR A 201 11.41 6.31 2.41
C THR A 201 10.07 6.85 2.92
N ILE A 202 9.15 5.99 3.40
CA ILE A 202 7.89 6.43 3.99
C ILE A 202 8.10 7.30 5.24
N PHE A 203 9.17 7.13 6.00
CA PHE A 203 9.42 7.97 7.17
C PHE A 203 9.60 9.44 6.80
N PHE A 204 10.09 9.74 5.60
CA PHE A 204 10.34 11.10 5.12
C PHE A 204 9.12 11.83 4.58
N ILE A 205 8.01 11.13 4.34
CA ILE A 205 6.76 11.76 3.89
C ILE A 205 5.86 12.10 5.08
N PRO A 206 5.09 13.21 5.02
CA PRO A 206 4.09 13.54 6.04
C PRO A 206 2.86 12.65 5.94
N GLU A 207 1.97 12.76 6.91
CA GLU A 207 0.63 12.14 6.83
C GLU A 207 -0.25 12.90 5.83
N SER A 208 -1.28 12.23 5.30
CA SER A 208 -2.23 12.83 4.38
C SER A 208 -2.92 14.07 4.96
N PRO A 209 -2.91 15.22 4.26
CA PRO A 209 -3.59 16.42 4.75
C PRO A 209 -5.11 16.23 4.87
N ARG A 210 -5.74 15.43 4.01
CA ARG A 210 -7.17 15.14 4.12
C ARG A 210 -7.51 14.35 5.37
N TRP A 211 -6.72 13.31 5.65
CA TRP A 211 -6.90 12.53 6.87
C TRP A 211 -6.68 13.37 8.12
N LEU A 212 -5.65 14.22 8.14
CA LEU A 212 -5.37 15.13 9.26
C LEU A 212 -6.54 16.07 9.55
N ILE A 213 -7.24 16.57 8.51
CA ILE A 213 -8.42 17.41 8.67
C ILE A 213 -9.58 16.59 9.28
N VAL A 214 -9.81 15.38 8.81
CA VAL A 214 -10.89 14.51 9.31
C VAL A 214 -10.68 14.18 10.81
N VAL A 215 -9.44 13.90 11.24
CA VAL A 215 -9.12 13.64 12.65
C VAL A 215 -8.86 14.92 13.47
N GLN A 216 -9.19 16.11 12.92
CA GLN A 216 -9.13 17.42 13.59
C GLN A 216 -7.71 17.89 13.97
N ARG A 217 -6.69 17.40 13.31
CA ARG A 217 -5.30 17.85 13.44
C ARG A 217 -4.98 18.97 12.45
N GLU A 218 -5.78 20.03 12.47
CA GLU A 218 -5.76 21.12 11.47
C GLU A 218 -4.40 21.80 11.37
N ASN A 219 -3.71 22.05 12.49
CA ASN A 219 -2.38 22.67 12.48
C ASN A 219 -1.34 21.84 11.70
N GLN A 220 -1.44 20.51 11.77
CA GLN A 220 -0.56 19.64 11.00
C GLN A 220 -0.94 19.61 9.52
N ALA A 221 -2.25 19.55 9.22
CA ALA A 221 -2.76 19.63 7.86
C ALA A 221 -2.34 20.93 7.17
N GLN A 222 -2.43 22.06 7.88
CA GLN A 222 -2.01 23.36 7.35
C GLN A 222 -0.55 23.40 6.99
N LYS A 223 0.35 22.85 7.82
CA LYS A 223 1.79 22.76 7.51
C LYS A 223 2.06 21.96 6.24
N VAL A 224 1.39 20.81 6.08
CA VAL A 224 1.55 19.99 4.88
C VAL A 224 1.02 20.71 3.64
N LEU A 225 -0.16 21.34 3.74
CA LEU A 225 -0.75 22.07 2.63
C LEU A 225 0.06 23.31 2.25
N GLN A 226 0.69 24.02 3.21
CA GLN A 226 1.58 25.15 2.92
C GLN A 226 2.84 24.72 2.16
N ASN A 227 3.32 23.49 2.36
CA ASN A 227 4.42 22.95 1.56
C ASN A 227 3.99 22.58 0.12
N ILE A 228 2.72 22.26 -0.07
CA ILE A 228 2.13 21.93 -1.40
C ILE A 228 1.71 23.20 -2.13
N TYR A 229 0.92 24.06 -1.44
CA TYR A 229 0.41 25.34 -1.96
C TYR A 229 1.30 26.46 -1.42
N LEU A 230 1.99 27.17 -2.29
CA LEU A 230 2.93 28.22 -1.89
C LEU A 230 2.25 29.43 -1.23
N THR A 231 0.92 29.49 -1.25
CA THR A 231 0.10 30.58 -0.73
C THR A 231 -0.76 30.12 0.45
N THR A 232 -0.67 30.80 1.59
CA THR A 232 -1.43 30.47 2.81
C THR A 232 -2.94 30.53 2.61
N SER A 233 -3.42 31.46 1.79
CA SER A 233 -4.85 31.60 1.46
C SER A 233 -5.41 30.38 0.74
N GLU A 234 -4.67 29.79 -0.18
CA GLU A 234 -5.06 28.59 -0.90
C GLU A 234 -5.06 27.34 -0.01
N ALA A 235 -4.06 27.22 0.86
CA ALA A 235 -4.03 26.15 1.86
C ALA A 235 -5.26 26.20 2.77
N GLN A 236 -5.68 27.38 3.22
CA GLN A 236 -6.88 27.58 4.03
C GLN A 236 -8.15 27.23 3.25
N LEU A 237 -8.24 27.65 2.00
CA LEU A 237 -9.37 27.33 1.12
C LEU A 237 -9.54 25.81 0.93
N GLN A 238 -8.44 25.09 0.77
CA GLN A 238 -8.47 23.62 0.67
C GLN A 238 -8.93 22.95 1.97
N ILE A 239 -8.52 23.47 3.12
CA ILE A 239 -9.01 23.00 4.43
C ILE A 239 -10.52 23.16 4.51
N GLU A 240 -11.03 24.34 4.16
CA GLU A 240 -12.46 24.62 4.21
C GLU A 240 -13.28 23.78 3.24
N GLN A 241 -12.80 23.60 2.00
CA GLN A 241 -13.42 22.71 1.02
C GLN A 241 -13.47 21.26 1.50
N THR A 242 -12.38 20.77 2.08
CA THR A 242 -12.33 19.40 2.61
C THR A 242 -13.31 19.20 3.78
N LYS A 243 -13.43 20.20 4.67
CA LYS A 243 -14.41 20.17 5.76
C LYS A 243 -15.85 20.16 5.23
N ARG A 244 -16.18 21.01 4.24
CA ARG A 244 -17.50 21.03 3.61
C ARG A 244 -17.86 19.70 2.97
N THR A 245 -16.92 19.11 2.23
CA THR A 245 -17.12 17.81 1.57
C THR A 245 -17.34 16.69 2.60
N SER A 246 -16.59 16.66 3.69
CA SER A 246 -16.78 15.66 4.75
C SER A 246 -18.12 15.78 5.44
N ILE A 247 -18.60 17.00 5.69
CA ILE A 247 -19.93 17.26 6.26
C ILE A 247 -21.04 16.81 5.29
N GLN A 248 -20.92 17.13 4.00
CA GLN A 248 -21.89 16.69 2.99
C GLN A 248 -21.98 15.16 2.88
N LEU A 249 -20.87 14.46 2.93
CA LEU A 249 -20.85 12.98 2.90
C LEU A 249 -21.59 12.40 4.13
N VAL A 250 -21.33 12.93 5.32
CA VAL A 250 -22.04 12.51 6.53
C VAL A 250 -23.55 12.76 6.39
N TYR A 251 -23.96 13.90 5.85
CA TYR A 251 -25.36 14.23 5.62
C TYR A 251 -26.02 13.28 4.61
N VAL A 252 -25.37 12.98 3.50
CA VAL A 252 -25.88 12.03 2.48
C VAL A 252 -26.03 10.64 3.05
N VAL A 253 -25.04 10.15 3.79
CA VAL A 253 -25.09 8.84 4.44
C VAL A 253 -26.21 8.78 5.48
N ALA A 254 -26.35 9.83 6.31
CA ALA A 254 -27.42 9.91 7.30
C ALA A 254 -28.82 9.96 6.66
N THR A 255 -29.01 10.73 5.60
CA THR A 255 -30.30 10.81 4.89
C THR A 255 -30.62 9.53 4.14
N TRP A 256 -29.64 8.84 3.59
CA TRP A 256 -29.82 7.53 2.96
C TRP A 256 -30.28 6.47 3.98
N HIS A 257 -29.70 6.47 5.18
CA HIS A 257 -30.09 5.58 6.28
C HIS A 257 -31.50 5.87 6.81
N ILE A 258 -31.91 7.12 6.89
CA ILE A 258 -33.27 7.48 7.32
C ILE A 258 -34.32 7.01 6.30
N LYS A 259 -34.00 7.03 5.00
CA LYS A 259 -34.88 6.54 3.93
C LYS A 259 -34.93 5.02 3.79
N SER A 260 -33.89 4.31 4.21
CA SER A 260 -33.79 2.86 4.15
C SER A 260 -34.03 2.27 5.55
N SER A 261 -35.29 1.99 5.88
CA SER A 261 -35.72 1.42 7.18
C SER A 261 -35.18 0.01 7.49
N TYR A 262 -34.17 -0.47 6.77
CA TYR A 262 -33.69 -1.86 6.84
C TYR A 262 -32.36 -2.10 7.58
N HIS A 263 -31.63 -1.10 8.09
CA HIS A 263 -30.30 -1.37 8.71
C HIS A 263 -29.99 -0.61 10.00
N ARG A 264 -30.57 -1.05 11.12
CA ARG A 264 -30.15 -0.63 12.48
C ARG A 264 -28.67 -1.01 12.80
N SER A 265 -28.09 -1.97 12.11
CA SER A 265 -26.73 -2.44 12.41
C SER A 265 -25.63 -1.51 11.88
N MET A 266 -25.87 -0.77 10.80
CA MET A 266 -24.88 0.19 10.25
C MET A 266 -24.80 1.51 11.04
N TYR A 267 -25.82 1.88 11.81
CA TYR A 267 -25.76 3.02 12.72
C TYR A 267 -24.64 2.91 13.75
N SER A 268 -24.36 1.69 14.22
CA SER A 268 -23.26 1.41 15.14
C SER A 268 -21.90 1.73 14.52
N TYR A 269 -21.69 1.45 13.23
CA TYR A 269 -20.42 1.69 12.54
C TYR A 269 -20.16 3.17 12.26
N ALA A 270 -21.15 3.91 11.78
CA ALA A 270 -21.02 5.36 11.57
C ALA A 270 -20.76 6.09 12.90
N TRP A 271 -21.40 5.63 13.98
CA TRP A 271 -21.21 6.16 15.33
C TRP A 271 -19.80 5.92 15.88
N THR A 272 -19.20 4.79 15.59
CA THR A 272 -17.84 4.42 16.03
C THR A 272 -16.77 5.22 15.29
N ILE A 273 -17.01 5.57 14.03
CA ILE A 273 -16.04 6.27 13.17
C ILE A 273 -16.07 7.79 13.38
N TYR A 274 -17.25 8.38 13.57
CA TYR A 274 -17.43 9.85 13.58
C TYR A 274 -17.69 10.47 14.97
N GLY A 275 -17.73 9.67 16.02
CA GLY A 275 -17.72 10.12 17.42
C GLY A 275 -18.79 11.14 17.81
N SER A 276 -18.52 11.87 18.87
CA SER A 276 -19.43 12.82 19.53
C SER A 276 -19.95 14.00 18.68
N LYS A 277 -19.32 14.29 17.53
CA LYS A 277 -19.76 15.40 16.64
C LYS A 277 -21.02 15.11 15.84
N CYS A 278 -21.34 13.84 15.56
CA CYS A 278 -22.65 13.50 14.97
C CYS A 278 -23.81 13.87 15.89
N ARG A 279 -23.61 13.85 17.21
CA ARG A 279 -24.63 14.20 18.20
C ARG A 279 -25.00 15.67 18.14
N THR A 280 -24.01 16.54 18.05
CA THR A 280 -24.22 18.01 18.03
C THR A 280 -24.86 18.49 16.72
N LEU A 281 -24.49 17.91 15.60
CA LEU A 281 -25.05 18.27 14.28
C LEU A 281 -26.48 17.75 14.10
N LEU A 282 -26.80 16.55 14.57
CA LEU A 282 -28.17 16.02 14.49
C LEU A 282 -29.16 16.80 15.41
N TRP A 283 -28.70 17.27 16.57
CA TRP A 283 -29.55 18.07 17.47
C TRP A 283 -29.81 19.49 16.95
N THR A 284 -28.90 20.08 16.19
CA THR A 284 -29.06 21.43 15.62
C THR A 284 -30.02 21.45 14.42
N PHE A 285 -30.34 20.30 13.82
CA PHE A 285 -31.29 20.21 12.70
C PHE A 285 -32.67 19.66 13.08
N TYR A 286 -32.89 19.25 14.34
CA TYR A 286 -34.20 18.81 14.85
C TYR A 286 -34.92 19.86 15.72
N LEU A 287 -34.32 21.03 15.93
CA LEU A 287 -34.96 22.23 16.48
C LEU A 287 -35.05 23.32 15.41
#